data_56b443db0952b822b2165309bc1c9b59
#
_entry.id   56b443db0952b822b2165309bc1c9b59
#
_cell.length_a   1.000
_cell.length_b   1.000
_cell.length_c   1.000
_cell.angle_alpha   90.00
_cell.angle_beta   90.00
_cell.angle_gamma   90.00
#
_symmetry.space_group_name_H-M   'P 1'
#
loop_
_entity.id
_entity.type
_entity.pdbx_description
1 polymer ?
#
loop_
_entity_poly.entity_id
_entity_poly.type
_entity_poly.pdbx_seq_one_letter_code
_entity_poly.pdbx_strand_id
1 'polypeptide(L)'
;MKFKHEPLNLYLNFKKSAEQFPYSPIIFDQTVGAFPELALETTYQKTHQAIVDKASLLSELGIKKYDKVIIFKSSAFDTYLLAVAVSYLGAVPAMISYHLPAEIMDILAGRLDDPWLIYDQVTDQTVTEMKNLKNSKKLSVSKFASQKPSHLVDSQQLDNDEIAYLTHTSGTTGVPKLIAHSANSMGWRWVLQRTVMDWMPDKKEILAFHISPVHSRFNIGVSSAMTFGFGLMPLNDLSRINLVNLFSKHQPYAFETHPNDFVRLANLAKQEPEIFS
;
A
#
# COMPACT_ATOMS: atom_id res chain seq x y z
N MET A 1 -17.64 -21.52 10.97
CA MET A 1 -16.71 -21.10 12.04
C MET A 1 -16.91 -19.61 12.29
N LYS A 2 -17.19 -19.15 13.53
CA LYS A 2 -17.29 -17.71 13.78
C LYS A 2 -15.87 -17.15 13.90
N PHE A 3 -15.47 -16.29 12.98
CA PHE A 3 -14.19 -15.60 13.07
C PHE A 3 -14.19 -14.66 14.27
N LYS A 4 -13.14 -14.71 15.06
CA LYS A 4 -12.99 -13.87 16.24
C LYS A 4 -12.33 -12.55 15.82
N HIS A 5 -12.84 -11.45 16.39
CA HIS A 5 -12.21 -10.14 16.24
C HIS A 5 -10.77 -10.17 16.81
N GLU A 6 -9.86 -9.59 16.08
CA GLU A 6 -8.46 -9.38 16.46
C GLU A 6 -8.03 -8.01 15.94
N PRO A 7 -7.55 -7.10 16.80
CA PRO A 7 -7.03 -5.82 16.35
C PRO A 7 -5.83 -6.02 15.41
N LEU A 8 -5.87 -5.40 14.25
CA LEU A 8 -4.81 -5.49 13.25
C LEU A 8 -4.50 -4.10 12.70
N ASN A 9 -3.23 -3.71 12.70
CA ASN A 9 -2.75 -2.58 11.89
C ASN A 9 -2.18 -3.09 10.55
N LEU A 10 -1.67 -2.19 9.70
CA LEU A 10 -1.14 -2.57 8.39
C LEU A 10 0.02 -3.57 8.54
N TYR A 11 0.94 -3.32 9.49
CA TYR A 11 2.08 -4.21 9.72
C TYR A 11 1.67 -5.57 10.26
N LEU A 12 0.83 -5.62 11.29
CA LEU A 12 0.38 -6.88 11.88
C LEU A 12 -0.38 -7.75 10.88
N ASN A 13 -1.18 -7.14 10.00
CA ASN A 13 -1.85 -7.86 8.93
C ASN A 13 -0.83 -8.47 7.94
N PHE A 14 0.16 -7.69 7.51
CA PHE A 14 1.20 -8.17 6.60
C PHE A 14 2.06 -9.28 7.25
N LYS A 15 2.52 -9.06 8.48
CA LYS A 15 3.30 -10.02 9.27
C LYS A 15 2.57 -11.36 9.39
N LYS A 16 1.31 -11.34 9.84
CA LYS A 16 0.49 -12.53 10.00
C LYS A 16 0.34 -13.32 8.69
N SER A 17 0.12 -12.61 7.59
CA SER A 17 0.01 -13.24 6.28
C SER A 17 1.34 -13.82 5.80
N ALA A 18 2.46 -13.14 6.05
CA ALA A 18 3.80 -13.64 5.72
C ALA A 18 4.19 -14.88 6.56
N GLU A 19 3.76 -14.95 7.82
CA GLU A 19 3.97 -16.11 8.68
C GLU A 19 3.11 -17.30 8.25
N GLN A 20 1.84 -17.07 7.90
CA GLN A 20 0.92 -18.14 7.50
C GLN A 20 1.14 -18.62 6.06
N PHE A 21 1.52 -17.73 5.16
CA PHE A 21 1.65 -17.96 3.73
C PHE A 21 2.99 -17.43 3.17
N PRO A 22 4.15 -17.88 3.73
CA PRO A 22 5.46 -17.28 3.43
C PRO A 22 5.82 -17.29 1.94
N TYR A 23 5.34 -18.29 1.21
CA TYR A 23 5.68 -18.50 -0.22
C TYR A 23 4.61 -17.95 -1.18
N SER A 24 3.53 -17.33 -0.69
CA SER A 24 2.57 -16.67 -1.58
C SER A 24 3.27 -15.58 -2.40
N PRO A 25 3.08 -15.57 -3.73
CA PRO A 25 3.82 -14.67 -4.59
C PRO A 25 3.31 -13.23 -4.51
N ILE A 26 4.21 -12.29 -4.73
CA ILE A 26 3.88 -10.92 -5.13
C ILE A 26 4.57 -10.67 -6.46
N ILE A 27 3.80 -10.31 -7.48
CA ILE A 27 4.24 -10.18 -8.86
C ILE A 27 4.04 -8.73 -9.27
N PHE A 28 5.13 -8.02 -9.51
CA PHE A 28 5.12 -6.63 -9.95
C PHE A 28 5.23 -6.55 -11.47
N ASP A 29 4.52 -5.61 -12.07
CA ASP A 29 4.65 -5.29 -13.50
C ASP A 29 5.86 -4.39 -13.81
N GLN A 30 6.41 -3.75 -12.79
CA GLN A 30 7.62 -2.91 -12.87
C GLN A 30 8.35 -2.89 -11.52
N THR A 31 9.59 -2.43 -11.52
CA THR A 31 10.37 -2.26 -10.30
C THR A 31 9.69 -1.27 -9.35
N VAL A 32 9.71 -1.58 -8.06
CA VAL A 32 9.14 -0.73 -7.03
C VAL A 32 10.19 0.23 -6.46
N GLY A 33 10.02 1.52 -6.74
CA GLY A 33 11.07 2.53 -6.52
C GLY A 33 11.58 2.65 -5.09
N ALA A 34 10.71 2.46 -4.08
CA ALA A 34 11.11 2.53 -2.68
C ALA A 34 11.73 1.22 -2.14
N PHE A 35 11.62 0.12 -2.89
CA PHE A 35 12.14 -1.21 -2.53
C PHE A 35 12.86 -1.84 -3.74
N PRO A 36 13.94 -1.22 -4.25
CA PRO A 36 14.64 -1.70 -5.45
C PRO A 36 15.29 -3.08 -5.27
N GLU A 37 15.43 -3.55 -4.04
CA GLU A 37 15.92 -4.89 -3.69
C GLU A 37 14.92 -6.00 -3.99
N LEU A 38 13.63 -5.68 -4.15
CA LEU A 38 12.61 -6.67 -4.50
C LEU A 38 12.65 -6.97 -5.99
N ALA A 39 12.77 -8.25 -6.33
CA ALA A 39 12.60 -8.72 -7.69
C ALA A 39 11.14 -8.55 -8.16
N LEU A 40 10.91 -8.52 -9.48
CA LEU A 40 9.56 -8.46 -10.07
C LEU A 40 8.66 -9.60 -9.58
N GLU A 41 9.24 -10.77 -9.28
CA GLU A 41 8.55 -11.87 -8.62
C GLU A 41 9.21 -12.10 -7.25
N THR A 42 8.48 -11.89 -6.20
CA THR A 42 8.92 -12.06 -4.81
C THR A 42 7.89 -12.86 -4.02
N THR A 43 8.06 -12.98 -2.71
CA THR A 43 7.13 -13.67 -1.82
C THR A 43 6.76 -12.80 -0.62
N TYR A 44 5.70 -13.17 0.10
CA TYR A 44 5.30 -12.48 1.33
C TYR A 44 6.46 -12.43 2.33
N GLN A 45 7.17 -13.54 2.52
CA GLN A 45 8.31 -13.61 3.44
C GLN A 45 9.44 -12.65 3.04
N LYS A 46 9.86 -12.66 1.77
CA LYS A 46 10.93 -11.77 1.29
C LYS A 46 10.51 -10.30 1.37
N THR A 47 9.27 -10.02 1.02
CA THR A 47 8.73 -8.65 1.12
C THR A 47 8.61 -8.21 2.58
N HIS A 48 8.24 -9.11 3.51
CA HIS A 48 8.22 -8.80 4.93
C HIS A 48 9.62 -8.42 5.44
N GLN A 49 10.67 -9.14 5.04
CA GLN A 49 12.04 -8.79 5.41
C GLN A 49 12.43 -7.40 4.87
N ALA A 50 12.13 -7.11 3.60
CA ALA A 50 12.37 -5.79 3.01
C ALA A 50 11.62 -4.66 3.75
N ILE A 51 10.40 -4.92 4.23
CA ILE A 51 9.64 -3.99 5.07
C ILE A 51 10.35 -3.73 6.39
N VAL A 52 10.85 -4.76 7.07
CA VAL A 52 11.60 -4.62 8.35
C VAL A 52 12.88 -3.81 8.15
N ASP A 53 13.63 -4.11 7.10
CA ASP A 53 14.85 -3.36 6.76
C ASP A 53 14.52 -1.88 6.47
N LYS A 54 13.48 -1.62 5.69
CA LYS A 54 13.04 -0.26 5.37
C LYS A 54 12.52 0.50 6.60
N ALA A 55 11.76 -0.16 7.47
CA ALA A 55 11.31 0.44 8.73
C ALA A 55 12.50 0.83 9.62
N SER A 56 13.50 -0.05 9.72
CA SER A 56 14.72 0.22 10.49
C SER A 56 15.47 1.42 9.93
N LEU A 57 15.61 1.51 8.60
CA LEU A 57 16.19 2.68 7.94
C LEU A 57 15.39 3.97 8.19
N LEU A 58 14.07 3.91 8.10
CA LEU A 58 13.20 5.06 8.37
C LEU A 58 13.34 5.53 9.83
N SER A 59 13.55 4.61 10.77
CA SER A 59 13.86 4.94 12.17
C SER A 59 15.21 5.66 12.31
N GLU A 60 16.25 5.22 11.61
CA GLU A 60 17.56 5.90 11.57
C GLU A 60 17.46 7.31 10.97
N LEU A 61 16.57 7.52 10.00
CA LEU A 61 16.28 8.82 9.41
C LEU A 61 15.45 9.73 10.34
N GLY A 62 14.98 9.22 11.48
CA GLY A 62 14.38 10.00 12.55
C GLY A 62 12.87 9.78 12.76
N ILE A 63 12.20 8.93 12.00
CA ILE A 63 10.79 8.59 12.22
C ILE A 63 10.65 7.74 13.48
N LYS A 64 9.72 8.13 14.36
CA LYS A 64 9.49 7.51 15.68
C LYS A 64 8.03 7.13 15.87
N LYS A 65 7.78 6.34 16.90
CA LYS A 65 6.43 6.02 17.36
C LYS A 65 5.60 7.31 17.53
N TYR A 66 4.33 7.26 17.13
CA TYR A 66 3.36 8.36 17.10
C TYR A 66 3.58 9.43 16.03
N ASP A 67 4.71 9.46 15.33
CA ASP A 67 4.90 10.38 14.21
C ASP A 67 3.84 10.14 13.13
N LYS A 68 3.32 11.20 12.54
CA LYS A 68 2.48 11.12 11.35
C LYS A 68 3.37 11.24 10.12
N VAL A 69 3.18 10.35 9.17
CA VAL A 69 4.02 10.25 7.97
C VAL A 69 3.15 10.30 6.72
N ILE A 70 3.19 11.41 6.03
CA ILE A 70 2.54 11.55 4.72
C ILE A 70 3.36 10.77 3.69
N ILE A 71 2.71 9.87 2.95
CA ILE A 71 3.28 9.19 1.79
C ILE A 71 2.61 9.77 0.55
N PHE A 72 3.35 10.66 -0.12
CA PHE A 72 2.90 11.46 -1.26
C PHE A 72 3.80 11.19 -2.46
N LYS A 73 3.50 10.15 -3.21
CA LYS A 73 4.31 9.68 -4.34
C LYS A 73 3.45 9.06 -5.42
N SER A 74 4.05 8.76 -6.57
CA SER A 74 3.41 8.04 -7.65
C SER A 74 2.62 6.82 -7.17
N SER A 75 1.50 6.55 -7.82
CA SER A 75 0.62 5.45 -7.44
C SER A 75 1.26 4.12 -7.82
N ALA A 76 1.92 3.47 -6.86
CA ALA A 76 2.51 2.15 -7.01
C ALA A 76 2.38 1.36 -5.70
N PHE A 77 2.58 0.05 -5.75
CA PHE A 77 2.40 -0.82 -4.60
C PHE A 77 3.34 -0.50 -3.43
N ASP A 78 4.51 0.05 -3.71
CA ASP A 78 5.46 0.49 -2.69
C ASP A 78 4.96 1.65 -1.81
N THR A 79 3.92 2.38 -2.22
CA THR A 79 3.19 3.31 -1.34
C THR A 79 2.57 2.53 -0.16
N TYR A 80 1.97 1.38 -0.43
CA TYR A 80 1.45 0.50 0.61
C TYR A 80 2.57 -0.13 1.45
N LEU A 81 3.64 -0.63 0.82
CA LEU A 81 4.78 -1.22 1.53
C LEU A 81 5.46 -0.21 2.47
N LEU A 82 5.59 1.06 2.04
CA LEU A 82 6.06 2.15 2.91
C LEU A 82 5.09 2.40 4.07
N ALA A 83 3.78 2.37 3.84
CA ALA A 83 2.80 2.51 4.91
C ALA A 83 2.89 1.36 5.93
N VAL A 84 3.16 0.14 5.46
CA VAL A 84 3.42 -1.02 6.34
C VAL A 84 4.72 -0.82 7.15
N ALA A 85 5.80 -0.31 6.51
CA ALA A 85 7.07 -0.02 7.20
C ALA A 85 6.92 1.09 8.26
N VAL A 86 6.15 2.14 7.96
CA VAL A 86 5.80 3.20 8.93
C VAL A 86 4.98 2.62 10.09
N SER A 87 4.00 1.76 9.79
CA SER A 87 3.17 1.08 10.79
C SER A 87 4.00 0.15 11.70
N TYR A 88 5.09 -0.46 11.18
CA TYR A 88 6.05 -1.24 11.96
C TYR A 88 6.65 -0.43 13.12
N LEU A 89 6.96 0.84 12.88
CA LEU A 89 7.53 1.75 13.88
C LEU A 89 6.50 2.28 14.91
N GLY A 90 5.22 1.89 14.81
CA GLY A 90 4.14 2.51 15.59
C GLY A 90 3.91 3.98 15.20
N ALA A 91 4.34 4.38 14.01
CA ALA A 91 4.02 5.66 13.41
C ALA A 91 2.74 5.54 12.56
N VAL A 92 2.12 6.66 12.23
CA VAL A 92 0.81 6.74 11.55
C VAL A 92 1.00 7.13 10.09
N PRO A 93 0.95 6.19 9.14
CA PRO A 93 1.03 6.54 7.71
C PRO A 93 -0.26 7.19 7.23
N ALA A 94 -0.11 8.25 6.43
CA ALA A 94 -1.17 8.92 5.69
C ALA A 94 -0.89 8.80 4.19
N MET A 95 -1.56 7.88 3.50
CA MET A 95 -1.42 7.68 2.06
C MET A 95 -2.25 8.73 1.32
N ILE A 96 -1.59 9.63 0.61
CA ILE A 96 -2.21 10.80 -0.04
C ILE A 96 -2.00 10.72 -1.56
N SER A 97 -3.06 11.07 -2.30
CA SER A 97 -3.03 11.08 -3.78
C SER A 97 -2.01 12.08 -4.32
N TYR A 98 -1.14 11.61 -5.19
CA TYR A 98 -0.09 12.41 -5.83
C TYR A 98 -0.61 13.49 -6.81
N HIS A 99 -1.91 13.49 -7.11
CA HIS A 99 -2.56 14.50 -7.93
C HIS A 99 -2.93 15.78 -7.18
N LEU A 100 -2.74 15.83 -5.86
CA LEU A 100 -3.11 17.00 -5.08
C LEU A 100 -2.06 18.12 -5.25
N PRO A 101 -2.51 19.38 -5.44
CA PRO A 101 -1.60 20.53 -5.55
C PRO A 101 -0.99 20.92 -4.20
N ALA A 102 0.10 21.69 -4.23
CA ALA A 102 0.87 22.09 -3.07
C ALA A 102 0.05 22.79 -1.97
N GLU A 103 -0.91 23.66 -2.35
CA GLU A 103 -1.76 24.34 -1.38
C GLU A 103 -2.65 23.38 -0.58
N ILE A 104 -3.16 22.34 -1.23
CA ILE A 104 -3.95 21.31 -0.56
C ILE A 104 -3.05 20.45 0.34
N MET A 105 -1.86 20.12 -0.12
CA MET A 105 -0.86 19.39 0.67
C MET A 105 -0.44 20.17 1.92
N ASP A 106 -0.24 21.47 1.82
CA ASP A 106 0.03 22.36 2.96
C ASP A 106 -1.09 22.36 4.00
N ILE A 107 -2.36 22.38 3.54
CA ILE A 107 -3.52 22.27 4.44
C ILE A 107 -3.53 20.90 5.13
N LEU A 108 -3.31 19.80 4.40
CA LEU A 108 -3.30 18.47 4.98
C LEU A 108 -2.14 18.28 5.95
N ALA A 109 -0.95 18.77 5.62
CA ALA A 109 0.21 18.76 6.51
C ALA A 109 -0.06 19.55 7.82
N GLY A 110 -0.71 20.71 7.71
CA GLY A 110 -1.12 21.51 8.87
C GLY A 110 -2.11 20.78 9.80
N ARG A 111 -3.00 19.94 9.24
CA ARG A 111 -3.94 19.12 10.04
C ARG A 111 -3.25 17.97 10.78
N LEU A 112 -2.06 17.55 10.34
CA LEU A 112 -1.32 16.43 10.90
C LEU A 112 -0.26 16.84 11.93
N ASP A 113 -0.10 18.14 12.18
CA ASP A 113 0.79 18.69 13.20
C ASP A 113 2.26 18.25 13.02
N ASP A 114 2.95 18.95 12.12
CA ASP A 114 4.38 18.75 11.81
C ASP A 114 4.75 17.32 11.35
N PRO A 115 4.06 16.75 10.33
CA PRO A 115 4.32 15.39 9.88
C PRO A 115 5.63 15.24 9.12
N TRP A 116 6.11 14.00 9.00
CA TRP A 116 7.09 13.62 7.98
C TRP A 116 6.42 13.54 6.61
N LEU A 117 7.20 13.71 5.55
CA LEU A 117 6.75 13.55 4.16
C LEU A 117 7.72 12.66 3.39
N ILE A 118 7.23 11.53 2.90
CA ILE A 118 7.94 10.66 1.96
C ILE A 118 7.39 10.93 0.56
N TYR A 119 8.28 11.23 -0.40
CA TYR A 119 7.93 11.62 -1.76
C TYR A 119 8.90 11.06 -2.79
N ASP A 120 8.52 11.06 -4.07
CA ASP A 120 9.36 10.60 -5.19
C ASP A 120 9.55 11.69 -6.25
N GLN A 121 10.24 11.35 -7.33
CA GLN A 121 10.51 12.28 -8.43
C GLN A 121 9.24 12.83 -9.08
N VAL A 122 8.15 12.05 -9.12
CA VAL A 122 6.88 12.48 -9.71
C VAL A 122 6.24 13.63 -8.94
N THR A 123 6.43 13.64 -7.63
CA THR A 123 5.83 14.64 -6.73
C THR A 123 6.83 15.73 -6.27
N ASP A 124 8.08 15.66 -6.71
CA ASP A 124 9.17 16.56 -6.28
C ASP A 124 8.83 18.04 -6.48
N GLN A 125 8.27 18.39 -7.64
CA GLN A 125 7.88 19.76 -7.93
C GLN A 125 6.84 20.26 -6.92
N THR A 126 5.76 19.49 -6.71
CA THR A 126 4.71 19.84 -5.74
C THR A 126 5.29 20.01 -4.34
N VAL A 127 6.18 19.10 -3.92
CA VAL A 127 6.83 19.15 -2.58
C VAL A 127 7.75 20.36 -2.45
N THR A 128 8.38 20.80 -3.54
CA THR A 128 9.21 22.01 -3.56
C THR A 128 8.35 23.28 -3.37
N GLU A 129 7.15 23.28 -3.91
CA GLU A 129 6.20 24.40 -3.80
C GLU A 129 5.51 24.49 -2.43
N MET A 130 5.52 23.40 -1.62
CA MET A 130 4.96 23.38 -0.25
C MET A 130 5.73 24.30 0.69
N LYS A 131 5.01 25.14 1.45
CA LYS A 131 5.55 26.19 2.33
C LYS A 131 5.54 25.83 3.81
N ASN A 132 4.62 24.96 4.24
CA ASN A 132 4.32 24.75 5.66
C ASN A 132 5.02 23.53 6.26
N LEU A 133 5.84 22.81 5.49
CA LEU A 133 6.55 21.62 5.97
C LEU A 133 8.06 21.85 6.05
N LYS A 134 8.66 21.53 7.20
CA LYS A 134 10.11 21.66 7.41
C LYS A 134 10.90 20.77 6.45
N ASN A 135 11.95 21.30 5.83
CA ASN A 135 12.80 20.54 4.91
C ASN A 135 13.47 19.32 5.57
N SER A 136 13.76 19.38 6.87
CA SER A 136 14.33 18.26 7.63
C SER A 136 13.40 17.05 7.76
N LYS A 137 12.11 17.22 7.51
CA LYS A 137 11.10 16.15 7.53
C LYS A 137 10.67 15.70 6.14
N LYS A 138 11.32 16.16 5.08
CA LYS A 138 11.06 15.76 3.70
C LYS A 138 12.06 14.68 3.28
N LEU A 139 11.60 13.46 3.05
CA LEU A 139 12.39 12.30 2.67
C LEU A 139 12.11 11.90 1.21
N SER A 140 13.06 12.17 0.32
CA SER A 140 12.96 11.70 -1.07
C SER A 140 13.30 10.22 -1.16
N VAL A 141 12.44 9.43 -1.81
CA VAL A 141 12.67 8.00 -2.07
C VAL A 141 14.02 7.77 -2.74
N SER A 142 14.39 8.59 -3.74
CA SER A 142 15.68 8.46 -4.45
C SER A 142 16.91 8.55 -3.54
N LYS A 143 16.77 9.20 -2.39
CA LYS A 143 17.89 9.38 -1.45
C LYS A 143 18.08 8.22 -0.49
N PHE A 144 17.02 7.44 -0.20
CA PHE A 144 17.12 6.38 0.79
C PHE A 144 16.77 4.97 0.26
N ALA A 145 16.14 4.84 -0.90
CA ALA A 145 15.60 3.56 -1.38
C ALA A 145 16.64 2.43 -1.40
N SER A 146 17.87 2.71 -1.86
CA SER A 146 18.96 1.73 -1.96
C SER A 146 19.83 1.64 -0.71
N GLN A 147 19.55 2.43 0.34
CA GLN A 147 20.30 2.36 1.59
C GLN A 147 19.84 1.16 2.42
N LYS A 148 20.76 0.61 3.19
CA LYS A 148 20.48 -0.43 4.19
C LYS A 148 20.56 0.17 5.58
N PRO A 149 19.74 -0.32 6.52
CA PRO A 149 19.86 0.09 7.91
C PRO A 149 21.21 -0.41 8.50
N SER A 150 21.77 0.33 9.44
CA SER A 150 22.96 -0.08 10.20
C SER A 150 22.64 -1.15 11.24
N HIS A 151 21.40 -1.16 11.76
CA HIS A 151 20.87 -2.16 12.68
C HIS A 151 19.35 -2.31 12.49
N LEU A 152 18.84 -3.44 12.90
CA LEU A 152 17.38 -3.66 12.91
C LEU A 152 16.80 -3.13 14.23
N VAL A 153 15.60 -2.56 14.15
CA VAL A 153 14.82 -2.14 15.32
C VAL A 153 13.63 -3.07 15.53
N ASP A 154 13.13 -3.16 16.74
CA ASP A 154 11.93 -3.93 17.05
C ASP A 154 10.66 -3.18 16.64
N SER A 155 9.63 -3.95 16.25
CA SER A 155 8.33 -3.37 15.94
C SER A 155 7.68 -2.74 17.17
N GLN A 156 7.05 -1.59 16.97
CA GLN A 156 6.30 -0.89 18.00
C GLN A 156 4.82 -0.88 17.67
N GLN A 157 3.98 -1.03 18.70
CA GLN A 157 2.53 -1.04 18.52
C GLN A 157 1.90 0.19 19.17
N LEU A 158 0.87 0.72 18.53
CA LEU A 158 -0.05 1.70 19.08
C LEU A 158 -1.15 0.98 19.88
N ASP A 159 -1.85 1.69 20.75
CA ASP A 159 -3.05 1.16 21.36
C ASP A 159 -4.12 0.89 20.28
N ASN A 160 -4.95 -0.12 20.52
CA ASN A 160 -5.86 -0.65 19.49
C ASN A 160 -6.90 0.36 18.99
N ASP A 161 -7.22 1.37 19.79
CA ASP A 161 -8.17 2.44 19.47
C ASP A 161 -7.49 3.72 18.95
N GLU A 162 -6.16 3.82 19.02
CA GLU A 162 -5.42 4.92 18.42
C GLU A 162 -5.46 4.87 16.89
N ILE A 163 -5.19 6.01 16.26
CA ILE A 163 -5.12 6.11 14.80
C ILE A 163 -3.94 5.29 14.31
N ALA A 164 -4.22 4.20 13.59
CA ALA A 164 -3.21 3.30 13.05
C ALA A 164 -2.79 3.69 11.61
N TYR A 165 -3.67 4.28 10.83
CA TYR A 165 -3.37 4.87 9.52
C TYR A 165 -4.47 5.82 9.06
N LEU A 166 -4.15 6.64 8.06
CA LEU A 166 -5.04 7.62 7.47
C LEU A 166 -5.22 7.37 5.97
N THR A 167 -6.46 7.50 5.50
CA THR A 167 -6.80 7.63 4.08
C THR A 167 -7.51 8.97 3.86
N HIS A 168 -7.85 9.31 2.62
CA HIS A 168 -8.61 10.52 2.34
C HIS A 168 -9.76 10.27 1.36
N THR A 169 -10.77 11.14 1.41
CA THR A 169 -11.84 11.18 0.41
C THR A 169 -11.43 12.02 -0.80
N SER A 170 -12.12 11.85 -1.93
CA SER A 170 -11.94 12.70 -3.12
C SER A 170 -12.30 14.16 -2.92
N GLY A 171 -12.99 14.51 -1.84
CA GLY A 171 -13.36 15.87 -1.46
C GLY A 171 -14.22 16.61 -2.50
N THR A 172 -15.53 16.51 -2.40
CA THR A 172 -16.46 17.29 -3.24
C THR A 172 -16.39 18.80 -2.99
N THR A 173 -15.73 19.22 -1.91
CA THR A 173 -15.60 20.62 -1.46
C THR A 173 -14.20 21.21 -1.63
N GLY A 174 -13.33 20.58 -2.42
CA GLY A 174 -11.97 21.04 -2.73
C GLY A 174 -10.88 20.44 -1.85
N VAL A 175 -10.96 20.53 -0.52
CA VAL A 175 -9.96 19.93 0.38
C VAL A 175 -10.41 18.56 0.85
N PRO A 176 -9.64 17.48 0.58
CA PRO A 176 -9.97 16.14 1.04
C PRO A 176 -10.11 16.03 2.57
N LYS A 177 -11.03 15.19 3.04
CA LYS A 177 -11.12 14.84 4.46
C LYS A 177 -10.22 13.66 4.73
N LEU A 178 -9.44 13.73 5.79
CA LEU A 178 -8.68 12.59 6.31
C LEU A 178 -9.63 11.67 7.09
N ILE A 179 -9.53 10.38 6.82
CA ILE A 179 -10.30 9.33 7.50
C ILE A 179 -9.33 8.52 8.36
N ALA A 180 -9.59 8.51 9.65
CA ALA A 180 -8.79 7.76 10.61
C ALA A 180 -9.28 6.31 10.74
N HIS A 181 -8.34 5.38 10.77
CA HIS A 181 -8.57 3.96 10.99
C HIS A 181 -7.76 3.48 12.19
N SER A 182 -8.40 2.79 13.13
CA SER A 182 -7.73 2.15 14.27
C SER A 182 -7.49 0.67 13.99
N ALA A 183 -6.62 0.01 14.78
CA ALA A 183 -6.41 -1.43 14.71
C ALA A 183 -7.71 -2.21 14.97
N ASN A 184 -8.54 -1.73 15.89
CA ASN A 184 -9.85 -2.31 16.16
C ASN A 184 -10.78 -2.23 14.94
N SER A 185 -10.85 -1.09 14.26
CA SER A 185 -11.70 -0.94 13.06
C SER A 185 -11.24 -1.84 11.91
N MET A 186 -9.92 -2.02 11.75
CA MET A 186 -9.37 -2.95 10.76
C MET A 186 -9.68 -4.41 11.10
N GLY A 187 -9.56 -4.79 12.36
CA GLY A 187 -9.87 -6.13 12.84
C GLY A 187 -11.33 -6.52 12.57
N TRP A 188 -12.29 -5.60 12.78
CA TRP A 188 -13.69 -5.82 12.43
C TRP A 188 -13.92 -5.97 10.93
N ARG A 189 -13.23 -5.19 10.12
CA ARG A 189 -13.24 -5.32 8.66
C ARG A 189 -12.75 -6.70 8.22
N TRP A 190 -11.68 -7.19 8.83
CA TRP A 190 -11.12 -8.50 8.56
C TRP A 190 -12.10 -9.64 8.90
N VAL A 191 -12.82 -9.55 10.06
CA VAL A 191 -13.89 -10.49 10.42
C VAL A 191 -15.00 -10.49 9.36
N LEU A 192 -15.43 -9.29 8.94
CA LEU A 192 -16.48 -9.16 7.91
C LEU A 192 -16.03 -9.80 6.59
N GLN A 193 -14.81 -9.52 6.14
CA GLN A 193 -14.26 -10.07 4.90
C GLN A 193 -14.26 -11.60 4.92
N ARG A 194 -13.76 -12.21 5.99
CA ARG A 194 -13.76 -13.67 6.14
C ARG A 194 -15.16 -14.27 6.19
N THR A 195 -16.11 -13.56 6.76
CA THR A 195 -17.49 -14.04 6.86
C THR A 195 -18.21 -13.98 5.52
N VAL A 196 -17.96 -12.92 4.73
CA VAL A 196 -18.63 -12.69 3.44
C VAL A 196 -17.93 -13.43 2.29
N MET A 197 -16.63 -13.69 2.42
CA MET A 197 -15.78 -14.31 1.39
C MET A 197 -15.43 -15.77 1.71
N ASP A 198 -16.26 -16.48 2.46
CA ASP A 198 -16.08 -17.91 2.78
C ASP A 198 -16.16 -18.83 1.53
N TRP A 199 -16.67 -18.30 0.42
CA TRP A 199 -16.70 -18.94 -0.90
C TRP A 199 -15.38 -18.85 -1.67
N MET A 200 -14.40 -18.06 -1.19
CA MET A 200 -13.11 -17.96 -1.88
C MET A 200 -12.37 -19.31 -1.80
N PRO A 201 -11.76 -19.75 -2.91
CA PRO A 201 -11.08 -21.04 -2.94
C PRO A 201 -9.91 -21.10 -1.97
N ASP A 202 -9.71 -22.26 -1.33
CA ASP A 202 -8.57 -22.56 -0.45
C ASP A 202 -7.23 -22.71 -1.22
N LYS A 203 -7.21 -22.33 -2.49
CA LYS A 203 -6.05 -22.50 -3.35
C LYS A 203 -5.22 -21.22 -3.39
N LYS A 204 -3.93 -21.38 -3.70
CA LYS A 204 -2.96 -20.31 -3.91
C LYS A 204 -3.22 -19.56 -5.23
N GLU A 205 -4.37 -18.94 -5.31
CA GLU A 205 -4.79 -18.15 -6.47
C GLU A 205 -4.11 -16.77 -6.45
N ILE A 206 -4.10 -16.09 -7.59
CA ILE A 206 -3.54 -14.75 -7.73
C ILE A 206 -4.66 -13.74 -7.90
N LEU A 207 -4.64 -12.68 -7.10
CA LEU A 207 -5.46 -11.49 -7.30
C LEU A 207 -4.63 -10.43 -8.03
N ALA A 208 -4.99 -10.14 -9.28
CA ALA A 208 -4.50 -8.97 -9.98
C ALA A 208 -5.33 -7.74 -9.61
N PHE A 209 -4.71 -6.58 -9.50
CA PHE A 209 -5.43 -5.35 -9.20
C PHE A 209 -4.72 -4.11 -9.74
N HIS A 210 -5.53 -3.15 -10.18
CA HIS A 210 -5.10 -1.81 -10.59
C HIS A 210 -5.95 -0.77 -9.84
N ILE A 211 -5.63 -0.58 -8.57
CA ILE A 211 -6.28 0.39 -7.68
C ILE A 211 -5.20 1.12 -6.91
N SER A 212 -5.29 2.43 -6.83
CA SER A 212 -4.33 3.21 -6.07
C SER A 212 -4.35 2.87 -4.58
N PRO A 213 -3.18 2.69 -3.93
CA PRO A 213 -3.08 2.41 -2.49
C PRO A 213 -3.71 3.46 -1.57
N VAL A 214 -3.96 4.66 -2.07
CA VAL A 214 -4.60 5.74 -1.30
C VAL A 214 -6.10 5.52 -1.08
N HIS A 215 -6.73 4.63 -1.86
CA HIS A 215 -8.15 4.30 -1.72
C HIS A 215 -8.38 3.23 -0.66
N SER A 216 -9.40 3.42 0.18
CA SER A 216 -9.79 2.42 1.19
C SER A 216 -10.14 1.06 0.58
N ARG A 217 -10.67 1.03 -0.65
CA ARG A 217 -10.96 -0.20 -1.39
C ARG A 217 -9.71 -1.03 -1.66
N PHE A 218 -8.57 -0.41 -1.99
CA PHE A 218 -7.30 -1.10 -2.14
C PHE A 218 -6.96 -1.91 -0.87
N ASN A 219 -7.03 -1.25 0.30
CA ASN A 219 -6.74 -1.92 1.57
C ASN A 219 -7.70 -3.08 1.85
N ILE A 220 -8.96 -2.99 1.40
CA ILE A 220 -9.94 -4.07 1.52
C ILE A 220 -9.52 -5.26 0.65
N GLY A 221 -9.28 -5.05 -0.64
CA GLY A 221 -8.90 -6.10 -1.59
C GLY A 221 -7.59 -6.80 -1.18
N VAL A 222 -6.55 -6.02 -0.91
CA VAL A 222 -5.24 -6.56 -0.49
C VAL A 222 -5.33 -7.31 0.83
N SER A 223 -6.01 -6.76 1.84
CA SER A 223 -6.17 -7.45 3.13
C SER A 223 -6.94 -8.75 3.00
N SER A 224 -7.96 -8.80 2.12
CA SER A 224 -8.70 -10.04 1.84
C SER A 224 -7.81 -11.08 1.18
N ALA A 225 -7.14 -10.72 0.09
CA ALA A 225 -6.23 -11.61 -0.62
C ALA A 225 -5.15 -12.19 0.31
N MET A 226 -4.52 -11.34 1.12
CA MET A 226 -3.51 -11.73 2.09
C MET A 226 -4.06 -12.69 3.15
N THR A 227 -5.27 -12.45 3.64
CA THR A 227 -5.95 -13.28 4.65
C THR A 227 -6.16 -14.71 4.18
N PHE A 228 -6.43 -14.91 2.88
CA PHE A 228 -6.63 -16.21 2.26
C PHE A 228 -5.34 -16.79 1.64
N GLY A 229 -4.21 -16.09 1.77
CA GLY A 229 -2.93 -16.52 1.23
C GLY A 229 -2.82 -16.45 -0.29
N PHE A 230 -3.63 -15.62 -0.94
CA PHE A 230 -3.55 -15.38 -2.36
C PHE A 230 -2.23 -14.70 -2.74
N GLY A 231 -1.74 -15.00 -3.93
CA GLY A 231 -0.73 -14.18 -4.56
C GLY A 231 -1.30 -12.78 -4.90
N LEU A 232 -0.43 -11.78 -4.88
CA LEU A 232 -0.78 -10.40 -5.24
C LEU A 232 -0.11 -10.04 -6.57
N MET A 233 -0.87 -9.43 -7.48
CA MET A 233 -0.35 -8.90 -8.74
C MET A 233 -0.78 -7.43 -8.88
N PRO A 234 -0.09 -6.50 -8.20
CA PRO A 234 -0.34 -5.08 -8.40
C PRO A 234 0.11 -4.64 -9.79
N LEU A 235 -0.78 -4.02 -10.53
CA LEU A 235 -0.54 -3.51 -11.87
C LEU A 235 -0.51 -1.99 -11.84
N ASN A 236 0.52 -1.40 -12.45
CA ASN A 236 0.62 0.05 -12.68
C ASN A 236 0.30 0.38 -14.14
N ASP A 237 0.53 -0.55 -15.06
CA ASP A 237 0.29 -0.40 -16.49
C ASP A 237 -0.75 -1.40 -17.00
N LEU A 238 -1.87 -0.90 -17.50
CA LEU A 238 -2.92 -1.67 -18.16
C LEU A 238 -2.78 -1.66 -19.70
N SER A 239 -1.56 -1.45 -20.22
CA SER A 239 -1.32 -1.61 -21.64
C SER A 239 -1.52 -3.06 -22.09
N ARG A 240 -1.92 -3.23 -23.37
CA ARG A 240 -2.10 -4.55 -23.96
C ARG A 240 -0.88 -5.46 -23.77
N ILE A 241 0.31 -4.94 -24.04
CA ILE A 241 1.56 -5.71 -23.96
C ILE A 241 1.80 -6.21 -22.54
N ASN A 242 1.61 -5.36 -21.56
CA ASN A 242 1.80 -5.73 -20.15
C ASN A 242 0.80 -6.80 -19.70
N LEU A 243 -0.48 -6.61 -20.02
CA LEU A 243 -1.54 -7.56 -19.66
C LEU A 243 -1.33 -8.93 -20.32
N VAL A 244 -1.02 -8.97 -21.63
CA VAL A 244 -0.72 -10.23 -22.34
C VAL A 244 0.43 -10.96 -21.67
N ASN A 245 1.54 -10.27 -21.41
CA ASN A 245 2.73 -10.88 -20.82
C ASN A 245 2.47 -11.44 -19.42
N LEU A 246 1.74 -10.71 -18.58
CA LEU A 246 1.49 -11.11 -17.20
C LEU A 246 0.37 -12.14 -17.08
N PHE A 247 -0.74 -11.95 -17.80
CA PHE A 247 -1.91 -12.82 -17.66
C PHE A 247 -1.67 -14.18 -18.29
N SER A 248 -1.00 -14.25 -19.45
CA SER A 248 -0.64 -15.54 -20.06
C SER A 248 0.33 -16.33 -19.21
N LYS A 249 1.24 -15.65 -18.48
CA LYS A 249 2.23 -16.32 -17.63
C LYS A 249 1.64 -16.74 -16.28
N HIS A 250 0.83 -15.91 -15.65
CA HIS A 250 0.43 -16.07 -14.25
C HIS A 250 -1.04 -16.41 -14.04
N GLN A 251 -1.89 -16.25 -15.05
CA GLN A 251 -3.31 -16.62 -15.07
C GLN A 251 -4.05 -16.20 -13.78
N PRO A 252 -4.19 -14.89 -13.49
CA PRO A 252 -4.82 -14.44 -12.26
C PRO A 252 -6.26 -14.91 -12.17
N TYR A 253 -6.65 -15.41 -10.99
CA TYR A 253 -8.02 -15.90 -10.72
C TYR A 253 -9.05 -14.78 -10.74
N ALA A 254 -8.68 -13.61 -10.25
CA ALA A 254 -9.54 -12.44 -10.18
C ALA A 254 -8.76 -11.17 -10.50
N PHE A 255 -9.45 -10.19 -11.06
CA PHE A 255 -8.91 -8.88 -11.35
C PHE A 255 -9.81 -7.79 -10.76
N GLU A 256 -9.23 -6.88 -10.01
CA GLU A 256 -9.90 -5.77 -9.37
C GLU A 256 -9.36 -4.43 -9.89
N THR A 257 -10.26 -3.58 -10.41
CA THR A 257 -9.90 -2.25 -10.92
C THR A 257 -11.08 -1.28 -10.84
N HIS A 258 -10.89 -0.04 -11.32
CA HIS A 258 -11.95 0.95 -11.42
C HIS A 258 -12.92 0.65 -12.57
N PRO A 259 -14.21 1.03 -12.47
CA PRO A 259 -15.22 0.76 -13.50
C PRO A 259 -14.82 1.22 -14.91
N ASN A 260 -14.17 2.38 -15.03
CA ASN A 260 -13.72 2.90 -16.32
C ASN A 260 -12.64 2.01 -16.97
N ASP A 261 -11.77 1.42 -16.17
CA ASP A 261 -10.77 0.47 -16.67
C ASP A 261 -11.42 -0.82 -17.13
N PHE A 262 -12.44 -1.32 -16.43
CA PHE A 262 -13.21 -2.47 -16.90
C PHE A 262 -13.86 -2.23 -18.26
N VAL A 263 -14.43 -1.05 -18.50
CA VAL A 263 -14.99 -0.70 -19.82
C VAL A 263 -13.91 -0.74 -20.89
N ARG A 264 -12.73 -0.18 -20.62
CA ARG A 264 -11.58 -0.20 -21.53
C ARG A 264 -11.11 -1.62 -21.81
N LEU A 265 -10.96 -2.45 -20.77
CA LEU A 265 -10.53 -3.83 -20.89
C LEU A 265 -11.58 -4.70 -21.59
N ALA A 266 -12.88 -4.49 -21.34
CA ALA A 266 -13.94 -5.19 -22.05
C ALA A 266 -13.95 -4.87 -23.56
N ASN A 267 -13.64 -3.63 -23.96
CA ASN A 267 -13.49 -3.27 -25.36
C ASN A 267 -12.24 -3.90 -25.98
N LEU A 268 -11.13 -3.97 -25.24
CA LEU A 268 -9.93 -4.67 -25.67
C LEU A 268 -10.19 -6.17 -25.87
N ALA A 269 -10.87 -6.82 -24.92
CA ALA A 269 -11.22 -8.24 -25.00
C ALA A 269 -12.14 -8.58 -26.17
N LYS A 270 -13.01 -7.64 -26.59
CA LYS A 270 -13.84 -7.82 -27.80
C LYS A 270 -13.03 -7.77 -29.08
N GLN A 271 -11.97 -6.95 -29.11
CA GLN A 271 -11.10 -6.81 -30.27
C GLN A 271 -10.04 -7.92 -30.34
N GLU A 272 -9.59 -8.38 -29.17
CA GLU A 272 -8.49 -9.32 -29.03
C GLU A 272 -8.83 -10.33 -27.90
N PRO A 273 -9.73 -11.29 -28.14
CA PRO A 273 -10.22 -12.20 -27.11
C PRO A 273 -9.13 -13.11 -26.52
N GLU A 274 -8.04 -13.35 -27.26
CA GLU A 274 -6.91 -14.18 -26.84
C GLU A 274 -6.13 -13.60 -25.63
N ILE A 275 -6.30 -12.31 -25.30
CA ILE A 275 -5.64 -11.71 -24.13
C ILE A 275 -6.20 -12.26 -22.82
N PHE A 276 -7.47 -12.68 -22.83
CA PHE A 276 -8.22 -13.09 -21.63
C PHE A 276 -8.73 -14.52 -21.70
N SER A 277 -8.26 -15.31 -22.68
CA SER A 277 -8.64 -16.72 -22.87
C SER A 277 -7.78 -17.71 -22.07
#